data_5f3fdb32d03d53f349da97fbe1362e90
#
_entry.id   5f3fdb32d03d53f349da97fbe1362e90
#
_cell.length_a   1.000
_cell.length_b   1.000
_cell.length_c   1.000
_cell.angle_alpha   90.00
_cell.angle_beta   90.00
_cell.angle_gamma   90.00
#
_symmetry.space_group_name_H-M   'P 1'
#
loop_
_entity.id
_entity.type
_entity.pdbx_description
1 polymer ?
#
loop_
_entity_poly.entity_id
_entity_poly.type
_entity_poly.pdbx_seq_one_letter_code
_entity_poly.pdbx_strand_id
1 'polypeptide(L)'
;MYFVVSDVHSFWDPFEAALTASGFEKDNKNHKLIVCGDMFDRGPDSLKCWNFIKQMYDNHRLVYIRGNHEDLLEQCLFELKTAGLENGCHISNGTLRTVADFCDIAESDLMYKTYLSSRLSPVEEIMKQINQMTVDYFELADYVFVHGWVPTVVTPMEGSFYPKQRVAADWRTNSAWKGARWLNGMQLNHYGARVPDKTVVCGHWHCSWGWSHLKNKGPEFDLKKSHFEPFEEPGIIAIDSCTAFTRKVNCIKFTDEGERIL
;
A
#
# COMPACT_ATOMS: atom_id res chain seq x y z
N MET A 1 -20.98 0.56 2.45
CA MET A 1 -20.12 -0.62 2.75
C MET A 1 -18.74 -0.37 2.16
N TYR A 2 -17.67 -0.63 2.90
CA TYR A 2 -16.29 -0.48 2.46
C TYR A 2 -15.67 -1.85 2.17
N PHE A 3 -14.97 -1.93 1.04
CA PHE A 3 -14.10 -3.04 0.65
C PHE A 3 -12.65 -2.55 0.76
N VAL A 4 -11.81 -3.27 1.46
CA VAL A 4 -10.47 -2.83 1.83
C VAL A 4 -9.43 -3.77 1.26
N VAL A 5 -8.49 -3.24 0.49
CA VAL A 5 -7.40 -3.96 -0.14
C VAL A 5 -6.07 -3.24 0.09
N SER A 6 -4.96 -3.91 -0.15
CA SER A 6 -3.62 -3.36 -0.08
C SER A 6 -2.69 -4.05 -1.08
N ASP A 7 -1.59 -3.39 -1.45
CA ASP A 7 -0.46 -3.99 -2.18
C ASP A 7 -0.90 -4.74 -3.45
N VAL A 8 -1.73 -4.07 -4.26
CA VAL A 8 -2.25 -4.61 -5.53
C VAL A 8 -1.13 -4.75 -6.57
N HIS A 9 -0.18 -3.80 -6.57
CA HIS A 9 1.02 -3.85 -7.39
C HIS A 9 0.76 -4.07 -8.89
N SER A 10 -0.21 -3.36 -9.46
CA SER A 10 -0.56 -3.46 -10.88
C SER A 10 -0.95 -4.87 -11.36
N PHE A 11 -1.38 -5.77 -10.47
CA PHE A 11 -1.95 -7.06 -10.82
C PHE A 11 -3.47 -6.97 -10.87
N TRP A 12 -4.00 -6.58 -12.02
CA TRP A 12 -5.43 -6.34 -12.21
C TRP A 12 -6.28 -7.60 -11.97
N ASP A 13 -5.95 -8.72 -12.60
CA ASP A 13 -6.79 -9.93 -12.53
C ASP A 13 -6.94 -10.46 -11.10
N PRO A 14 -5.88 -10.58 -10.26
CA PRO A 14 -6.01 -10.92 -8.85
C PRO A 14 -6.83 -9.90 -8.05
N PHE A 15 -6.70 -8.62 -8.33
CA PHE A 15 -7.44 -7.55 -7.66
C PHE A 15 -8.94 -7.63 -7.99
N GLU A 16 -9.30 -7.72 -9.28
CA GLU A 16 -10.68 -7.85 -9.72
C GLU A 16 -11.33 -9.13 -9.17
N ALA A 17 -10.59 -10.25 -9.17
CA ALA A 17 -11.06 -11.52 -8.60
C ALA A 17 -11.33 -11.40 -7.09
N ALA A 18 -10.45 -10.73 -6.33
CA ALA A 18 -10.65 -10.52 -4.89
C ALA A 18 -11.88 -9.65 -4.60
N LEU A 19 -12.06 -8.55 -5.34
CA LEU A 19 -13.24 -7.69 -5.22
C LEU A 19 -14.53 -8.46 -5.53
N THR A 20 -14.54 -9.20 -6.63
CA THR A 20 -15.71 -10.00 -7.06
C THR A 20 -16.06 -11.07 -6.02
N ALA A 21 -15.05 -11.82 -5.54
CA ALA A 21 -15.25 -12.84 -4.52
C ALA A 21 -15.78 -12.28 -3.19
N SER A 22 -15.42 -11.02 -2.88
CA SER A 22 -15.92 -10.31 -1.69
C SER A 22 -17.32 -9.71 -1.88
N GLY A 23 -17.90 -9.79 -3.08
CA GLY A 23 -19.22 -9.25 -3.40
C GLY A 23 -19.21 -7.77 -3.76
N PHE A 24 -18.05 -7.21 -4.17
CA PHE A 24 -17.98 -5.84 -4.69
C PHE A 24 -18.68 -5.76 -6.05
N GLU A 25 -19.59 -4.80 -6.16
CA GLU A 25 -20.28 -4.48 -7.41
C GLU A 25 -19.88 -3.08 -7.87
N LYS A 26 -19.25 -3.01 -9.04
CA LYS A 26 -18.68 -1.78 -9.58
C LYS A 26 -19.71 -0.66 -9.72
N ASP A 27 -20.94 -0.99 -10.10
CA ASP A 27 -22.01 -0.02 -10.35
C ASP A 27 -22.86 0.29 -9.11
N ASN A 28 -22.66 -0.43 -8.00
CA ASN A 28 -23.35 -0.20 -6.75
C ASN A 28 -22.76 1.02 -6.02
N LYS A 29 -23.52 2.10 -5.99
CA LYS A 29 -23.08 3.38 -5.39
C LYS A 29 -22.81 3.30 -3.88
N ASN A 30 -23.31 2.28 -3.20
CA ASN A 30 -23.08 2.06 -1.77
C ASN A 30 -21.81 1.26 -1.49
N HIS A 31 -21.15 0.72 -2.52
CA HIS A 31 -19.88 0.02 -2.40
C HIS A 31 -18.73 1.00 -2.58
N LYS A 32 -17.94 1.20 -1.54
CA LYS A 32 -16.78 2.08 -1.48
C LYS A 32 -15.51 1.24 -1.35
N LEU A 33 -14.41 1.75 -1.88
CA LEU A 33 -13.11 1.08 -1.83
C LEU A 33 -12.16 1.85 -0.91
N ILE A 34 -11.44 1.15 -0.05
CA ILE A 34 -10.25 1.67 0.64
C ILE A 34 -9.05 0.91 0.08
N VAL A 35 -8.08 1.63 -0.46
CA VAL A 35 -6.78 1.09 -0.89
C VAL A 35 -5.73 1.52 0.13
N CYS A 36 -5.14 0.56 0.84
CA CYS A 36 -4.10 0.81 1.82
C CYS A 36 -2.70 0.86 1.16
N GLY A 37 -2.56 1.65 0.10
CA GLY A 37 -1.31 1.91 -0.60
C GLY A 37 -0.86 0.84 -1.59
N ASP A 38 0.25 1.13 -2.27
CA ASP A 38 0.95 0.25 -3.20
C ASP A 38 0.06 -0.33 -4.31
N MET A 39 -0.64 0.58 -4.99
CA MET A 39 -1.51 0.21 -6.11
C MET A 39 -0.71 -0.20 -7.35
N PHE A 40 0.46 0.41 -7.54
CA PHE A 40 1.27 0.29 -8.74
C PHE A 40 2.57 -0.50 -8.51
N ASP A 41 3.39 -0.58 -9.55
CA ASP A 41 4.67 -1.28 -9.62
C ASP A 41 4.55 -2.81 -9.70
N ARG A 42 5.65 -3.48 -10.09
CA ARG A 42 5.81 -4.94 -10.18
C ARG A 42 4.95 -5.64 -11.23
N GLY A 43 3.66 -5.35 -11.27
CA GLY A 43 2.70 -6.00 -12.17
C GLY A 43 2.59 -5.33 -13.54
N PRO A 44 1.83 -5.95 -14.47
CA PRO A 44 1.77 -5.51 -15.86
C PRO A 44 0.61 -4.57 -16.21
N ASP A 45 -0.30 -4.29 -15.28
CA ASP A 45 -1.60 -3.69 -15.61
C ASP A 45 -1.80 -2.31 -14.99
N SER A 46 -0.73 -1.47 -14.95
CA SER A 46 -0.75 -0.16 -14.29
C SER A 46 -1.89 0.74 -14.80
N LEU A 47 -2.11 0.80 -16.11
CA LEU A 47 -3.19 1.60 -16.71
C LEU A 47 -4.59 1.07 -16.37
N LYS A 48 -4.80 -0.25 -16.29
CA LYS A 48 -6.09 -0.81 -15.87
C LYS A 48 -6.40 -0.44 -14.43
N CYS A 49 -5.41 -0.62 -13.55
CA CYS A 49 -5.51 -0.24 -12.14
C CYS A 49 -5.80 1.25 -11.99
N TRP A 50 -5.06 2.10 -12.71
CA TRP A 50 -5.26 3.54 -12.70
C TRP A 50 -6.67 3.94 -13.13
N ASN A 51 -7.13 3.44 -14.27
CA ASN A 51 -8.45 3.78 -14.79
C ASN A 51 -9.57 3.40 -13.82
N PHE A 52 -9.43 2.26 -13.14
CA PHE A 52 -10.41 1.82 -12.16
C PHE A 52 -10.42 2.71 -10.91
N ILE A 53 -9.25 2.96 -10.27
CA ILE A 53 -9.21 3.81 -9.05
C ILE A 53 -9.62 5.25 -9.36
N LYS A 54 -9.25 5.77 -10.55
CA LYS A 54 -9.71 7.09 -10.99
C LYS A 54 -11.22 7.15 -11.12
N GLN A 55 -11.85 6.14 -11.75
CA GLN A 55 -13.31 6.06 -11.84
C GLN A 55 -13.96 6.00 -10.45
N MET A 56 -13.38 5.24 -9.51
CA MET A 56 -13.88 5.16 -8.14
C MET A 56 -13.75 6.51 -7.42
N TYR A 57 -12.67 7.22 -7.63
CA TYR A 57 -12.43 8.55 -7.07
C TYR A 57 -13.41 9.60 -7.62
N ASP A 58 -13.55 9.66 -8.94
CA ASP A 58 -14.46 10.60 -9.62
C ASP A 58 -15.93 10.40 -9.17
N ASN A 59 -16.28 9.18 -8.75
CA ASN A 59 -17.59 8.84 -8.18
C ASN A 59 -17.68 9.01 -6.65
N HIS A 60 -16.66 9.57 -6.00
CA HIS A 60 -16.58 9.74 -4.53
C HIS A 60 -16.70 8.42 -3.75
N ARG A 61 -16.14 7.35 -4.29
CA ARG A 61 -16.22 5.99 -3.74
C ARG A 61 -14.85 5.40 -3.40
N LEU A 62 -13.80 6.21 -3.41
CA LEU A 62 -12.43 5.81 -3.10
C LEU A 62 -11.91 6.56 -1.87
N VAL A 63 -11.30 5.81 -0.97
CA VAL A 63 -10.29 6.30 -0.02
C VAL A 63 -8.97 5.69 -0.45
N TYR A 64 -8.01 6.51 -0.85
CA TYR A 64 -6.70 6.04 -1.29
C TYR A 64 -5.63 6.49 -0.31
N ILE A 65 -5.10 5.53 0.44
CA ILE A 65 -4.00 5.75 1.38
C ILE A 65 -2.71 5.63 0.60
N ARG A 66 -1.80 6.58 0.80
CA ARG A 66 -0.52 6.60 0.11
C ARG A 66 0.40 5.51 0.64
N GLY A 67 0.93 4.67 -0.24
CA GLY A 67 1.97 3.70 0.05
C GLY A 67 3.38 4.22 -0.26
N ASN A 68 4.37 3.42 0.02
CA ASN A 68 5.76 3.75 -0.31
C ASN A 68 6.06 3.61 -1.81
N HIS A 69 5.29 2.81 -2.56
CA HIS A 69 5.43 2.70 -4.00
C HIS A 69 4.90 3.93 -4.74
N GLU A 70 3.89 4.63 -4.22
CA GLU A 70 3.49 5.94 -4.73
C GLU A 70 4.60 6.99 -4.50
N ASP A 71 5.35 6.92 -3.38
CA ASP A 71 6.54 7.76 -3.14
C ASP A 71 7.69 7.40 -4.08
N LEU A 72 7.91 6.10 -4.37
CA LEU A 72 8.92 5.64 -5.33
C LEU A 72 8.59 6.10 -6.76
N LEU A 73 7.33 6.09 -7.16
CA LEU A 73 6.89 6.57 -8.47
C LEU A 73 7.18 8.09 -8.62
N GLU A 74 6.86 8.87 -7.60
CA GLU A 74 7.17 10.30 -7.57
C GLU A 74 8.67 10.56 -7.63
N GLN A 75 9.46 9.80 -6.87
CA GLN A 75 10.92 9.88 -6.89
C GLN A 75 11.50 9.50 -8.25
N CYS A 76 11.04 8.40 -8.85
CA CYS A 76 11.46 7.96 -10.18
C CYS A 76 11.23 9.04 -11.23
N LEU A 77 10.03 9.65 -11.21
CA LEU A 77 9.69 10.73 -12.11
C LEU A 77 10.61 11.95 -11.93
N PHE A 78 10.91 12.33 -10.69
CA PHE A 78 11.84 13.41 -10.38
C PHE A 78 13.26 13.10 -10.91
N GLU A 79 13.78 11.90 -10.68
CA GLU A 79 15.11 11.47 -11.14
C GLU A 79 15.20 11.45 -12.65
N LEU A 80 14.20 10.92 -13.36
CA LEU A 80 14.15 10.90 -14.84
C LEU A 80 14.20 12.31 -15.43
N LYS A 81 13.61 13.30 -14.75
CA LYS A 81 13.58 14.70 -15.22
C LYS A 81 14.86 15.47 -14.90
N THR A 82 15.61 15.11 -13.90
CA THR A 82 16.74 15.88 -13.39
C THR A 82 18.09 15.21 -13.61
N ALA A 83 18.45 14.25 -12.79
CA ALA A 83 19.77 13.63 -12.77
C ALA A 83 19.88 12.37 -13.64
N GLY A 84 18.76 11.77 -14.02
CA GLY A 84 18.65 10.40 -14.52
C GLY A 84 18.56 9.41 -13.37
N LEU A 85 18.32 8.14 -13.69
CA LEU A 85 18.18 7.10 -12.69
C LEU A 85 19.53 6.86 -11.97
N GLU A 86 19.59 7.23 -10.71
CA GLU A 86 20.81 7.06 -9.90
C GLU A 86 20.85 5.67 -9.24
N ASN A 87 19.69 5.07 -9.02
CA ASN A 87 19.53 3.81 -8.31
C ASN A 87 18.86 2.74 -9.15
N GLY A 88 19.36 1.50 -9.07
CA GLY A 88 18.66 0.32 -9.60
C GLY A 88 17.35 -0.02 -8.88
N CYS A 89 17.00 0.68 -7.80
CA CYS A 89 15.80 0.39 -7.02
C CYS A 89 14.50 0.56 -7.82
N HIS A 90 14.44 1.54 -8.74
CA HIS A 90 13.26 1.73 -9.60
C HIS A 90 13.06 0.60 -10.60
N ILE A 91 14.15 -0.05 -11.04
CA ILE A 91 14.08 -1.24 -11.89
C ILE A 91 13.63 -2.44 -11.06
N SER A 92 14.28 -2.70 -9.93
CA SER A 92 13.99 -3.87 -9.08
C SER A 92 12.58 -3.84 -8.47
N ASN A 93 12.05 -2.66 -8.20
CA ASN A 93 10.68 -2.47 -7.71
C ASN A 93 9.63 -2.42 -8.83
N GLY A 94 10.03 -2.36 -10.11
CA GLY A 94 9.11 -2.26 -11.23
C GLY A 94 8.53 -0.85 -11.46
N THR A 95 9.03 0.16 -10.75
CA THR A 95 8.57 1.55 -10.86
C THR A 95 8.83 2.11 -12.26
N LEU A 96 9.98 1.77 -12.85
CA LEU A 96 10.31 2.20 -14.20
C LEU A 96 9.31 1.66 -15.22
N ARG A 97 8.86 0.42 -15.05
CA ARG A 97 7.80 -0.19 -15.86
C ARG A 97 6.49 0.56 -15.72
N THR A 98 6.10 0.93 -14.49
CA THR A 98 4.88 1.74 -14.26
C THR A 98 4.93 3.06 -15.03
N VAL A 99 6.08 3.75 -15.01
CA VAL A 99 6.29 4.99 -15.79
C VAL A 99 6.14 4.71 -17.28
N ALA A 100 6.76 3.63 -17.78
CA ALA A 100 6.69 3.23 -19.19
C ALA A 100 5.24 2.94 -19.62
N ASP A 101 4.50 2.17 -18.81
CA ASP A 101 3.08 1.84 -19.05
C ASP A 101 2.21 3.11 -19.12
N PHE A 102 2.40 4.05 -18.21
CA PHE A 102 1.65 5.31 -18.18
C PHE A 102 1.97 6.23 -19.37
N CYS A 103 3.16 6.13 -19.93
CA CYS A 103 3.60 6.92 -21.08
C CYS A 103 3.40 6.22 -22.42
N ASP A 104 2.92 4.98 -22.43
CA ASP A 104 2.80 4.12 -23.63
C ASP A 104 4.11 4.05 -24.42
N ILE A 105 5.21 3.73 -23.74
CA ILE A 105 6.56 3.60 -24.29
C ILE A 105 7.23 2.32 -23.80
N ALA A 106 8.29 1.87 -24.47
CA ALA A 106 9.09 0.77 -23.96
C ALA A 106 9.92 1.21 -22.74
N GLU A 107 10.07 0.35 -21.75
CA GLU A 107 10.89 0.62 -20.55
C GLU A 107 12.35 0.96 -20.94
N SER A 108 12.88 0.33 -22.01
CA SER A 108 14.21 0.64 -22.54
C SER A 108 14.35 2.10 -23.03
N ASP A 109 13.26 2.72 -23.48
CA ASP A 109 13.30 4.09 -23.97
C ASP A 109 13.52 5.10 -22.86
N LEU A 110 13.11 4.76 -21.64
CA LEU A 110 13.33 5.60 -20.44
C LEU A 110 14.82 5.70 -20.05
N MET A 111 15.65 4.78 -20.52
CA MET A 111 17.09 4.81 -20.27
C MET A 111 17.84 5.84 -21.15
N TYR A 112 17.21 6.39 -22.20
CA TYR A 112 17.81 7.35 -23.12
C TYR A 112 17.32 8.77 -22.86
N LYS A 113 18.13 9.60 -22.18
CA LYS A 113 17.81 10.97 -21.77
C LYS A 113 17.28 11.93 -22.83
N THR A 114 17.60 11.71 -24.11
CA THR A 114 17.31 12.65 -25.20
C THR A 114 15.83 12.75 -25.60
N TYR A 115 14.98 11.85 -25.13
CA TYR A 115 13.57 11.77 -25.53
C TYR A 115 12.56 12.08 -24.41
N LEU A 116 13.02 12.28 -23.18
CA LEU A 116 12.17 12.10 -22.00
C LEU A 116 11.22 13.25 -21.69
N SER A 117 11.65 14.52 -21.81
CA SER A 117 10.87 15.63 -21.22
C SER A 117 9.47 15.81 -21.82
N SER A 118 9.30 15.53 -23.13
CA SER A 118 7.97 15.65 -23.76
C SER A 118 7.10 14.38 -23.63
N ARG A 119 7.70 13.23 -23.31
CA ARG A 119 7.00 11.95 -23.21
C ARG A 119 6.52 11.62 -21.80
N LEU A 120 7.06 12.26 -20.77
CA LEU A 120 6.67 12.03 -19.38
C LEU A 120 5.38 12.77 -18.97
N SER A 121 4.83 13.62 -19.83
CA SER A 121 3.60 14.37 -19.55
C SER A 121 2.42 13.51 -19.06
N PRO A 122 2.14 12.31 -19.60
CA PRO A 122 1.05 11.49 -19.08
C PRO A 122 1.27 11.05 -17.64
N VAL A 123 2.46 10.57 -17.29
CA VAL A 123 2.74 10.14 -15.91
C VAL A 123 2.81 11.33 -14.95
N GLU A 124 3.23 12.51 -15.40
CA GLU A 124 3.18 13.75 -14.59
C GLU A 124 1.75 14.11 -14.19
N GLU A 125 0.81 14.04 -15.13
CA GLU A 125 -0.60 14.32 -14.85
C GLU A 125 -1.22 13.25 -13.94
N ILE A 126 -0.89 11.97 -14.16
CA ILE A 126 -1.32 10.88 -13.27
C ILE A 126 -0.76 11.09 -11.85
N MET A 127 0.53 11.41 -11.72
CA MET A 127 1.17 11.63 -10.42
C MET A 127 0.56 12.82 -9.68
N LYS A 128 0.25 13.90 -10.39
CA LYS A 128 -0.46 15.03 -9.81
C LYS A 128 -1.83 14.62 -9.27
N GLN A 129 -2.59 13.78 -9.99
CA GLN A 129 -3.87 13.27 -9.52
C GLN A 129 -3.68 12.31 -8.33
N ILE A 130 -2.70 11.42 -8.35
CA ILE A 130 -2.37 10.56 -7.20
C ILE A 130 -2.09 11.40 -5.96
N ASN A 131 -1.30 12.49 -6.08
CA ASN A 131 -1.01 13.39 -4.97
C ASN A 131 -2.26 14.12 -4.43
N GLN A 132 -3.27 14.34 -5.27
CA GLN A 132 -4.56 14.93 -4.84
C GLN A 132 -5.51 13.91 -4.20
N MET A 133 -5.44 12.65 -4.62
CA MET A 133 -6.34 11.58 -4.16
C MET A 133 -5.88 10.96 -2.85
N THR A 134 -4.55 10.90 -2.62
CA THR A 134 -3.99 10.13 -1.51
C THR A 134 -3.99 10.89 -0.20
N VAL A 135 -4.26 10.14 0.87
CA VAL A 135 -4.15 10.58 2.27
C VAL A 135 -3.17 9.68 3.02
N ASP A 136 -2.65 10.15 4.16
CA ASP A 136 -1.74 9.36 4.98
C ASP A 136 -2.46 8.22 5.73
N TYR A 137 -3.69 8.48 6.15
CA TYR A 137 -4.53 7.54 6.89
C TYR A 137 -6.01 7.85 6.70
N PHE A 138 -6.85 6.89 7.06
CA PHE A 138 -8.30 7.08 7.17
C PHE A 138 -8.79 6.43 8.47
N GLU A 139 -9.75 7.05 9.15
CA GLU A 139 -10.38 6.49 10.35
C GLU A 139 -11.85 6.17 10.09
N LEU A 140 -12.27 4.98 10.53
CA LEU A 140 -13.66 4.54 10.50
C LEU A 140 -13.95 3.81 11.81
N ALA A 141 -14.81 4.37 12.67
CA ALA A 141 -15.10 3.87 14.01
C ALA A 141 -13.80 3.57 14.80
N ASP A 142 -13.58 2.34 15.22
CA ASP A 142 -12.42 1.92 15.99
C ASP A 142 -11.24 1.47 15.12
N TYR A 143 -11.31 1.69 13.80
CA TYR A 143 -10.25 1.31 12.87
C TYR A 143 -9.50 2.51 12.32
N VAL A 144 -8.20 2.31 12.12
CA VAL A 144 -7.30 3.23 11.40
C VAL A 144 -6.68 2.48 10.24
N PHE A 145 -6.91 2.96 9.03
CA PHE A 145 -6.36 2.39 7.80
C PHE A 145 -5.11 3.17 7.43
N VAL A 146 -4.01 2.46 7.22
CA VAL A 146 -2.70 3.00 6.83
C VAL A 146 -2.03 2.09 5.81
N HIS A 147 -0.86 2.49 5.28
CA HIS A 147 -0.09 1.56 4.47
C HIS A 147 0.82 0.69 5.34
N GLY A 148 1.91 1.21 5.91
CA GLY A 148 2.81 0.44 6.80
C GLY A 148 2.39 0.52 8.27
N TRP A 149 2.61 1.66 8.89
CA TRP A 149 2.19 1.95 10.26
C TRP A 149 1.89 3.44 10.43
N VAL A 150 1.56 3.85 11.65
CA VAL A 150 1.48 5.26 12.04
C VAL A 150 2.88 5.77 12.46
N PRO A 151 3.15 7.09 12.44
CA PRO A 151 4.40 7.65 12.92
C PRO A 151 4.75 7.21 14.34
N THR A 152 6.03 6.87 14.54
CA THR A 152 6.57 6.40 15.83
C THR A 152 7.68 7.29 16.31
N VAL A 153 7.91 7.27 17.62
CA VAL A 153 9.07 7.87 18.30
C VAL A 153 9.90 6.77 18.95
N VAL A 154 11.22 6.97 18.92
CA VAL A 154 12.17 6.08 19.57
C VAL A 154 12.42 6.60 20.98
N THR A 155 12.12 5.81 22.01
CA THR A 155 12.39 6.15 23.39
C THR A 155 13.54 5.31 23.93
N PRO A 156 14.60 5.92 24.46
CA PRO A 156 15.63 5.19 25.19
C PRO A 156 14.99 4.40 26.34
N MET A 157 15.43 3.17 26.57
CA MET A 157 15.07 2.42 27.78
C MET A 157 16.28 2.34 28.70
N GLU A 158 16.11 2.81 29.94
CA GLU A 158 17.15 2.60 30.96
C GLU A 158 17.44 1.11 31.13
N GLY A 159 18.72 0.75 31.05
CA GLY A 159 19.19 -0.63 31.19
C GLY A 159 19.00 -1.53 29.95
N SER A 160 18.55 -0.99 28.81
CA SER A 160 18.44 -1.74 27.56
C SER A 160 19.28 -1.13 26.45
N PHE A 161 20.02 -1.97 25.72
CA PHE A 161 20.71 -1.55 24.50
C PHE A 161 19.78 -1.32 23.31
N TYR A 162 18.50 -1.72 23.41
CA TYR A 162 17.53 -1.61 22.34
C TYR A 162 16.49 -0.54 22.66
N PRO A 163 16.40 0.53 21.87
CA PRO A 163 15.39 1.56 22.03
C PRO A 163 13.99 0.97 21.78
N LYS A 164 13.01 1.37 22.56
CA LYS A 164 11.61 0.99 22.33
C LYS A 164 10.93 1.98 21.40
N GLN A 165 10.32 1.49 20.34
CA GLN A 165 9.43 2.30 19.52
C GLN A 165 8.05 2.41 20.17
N ARG A 166 7.47 3.61 20.12
CA ARG A 166 6.10 3.88 20.55
C ARG A 166 5.41 4.73 19.49
N VAL A 167 4.10 4.63 19.40
CA VAL A 167 3.31 5.54 18.56
C VAL A 167 3.54 6.98 19.03
N ALA A 168 3.79 7.90 18.10
CA ALA A 168 3.90 9.32 18.39
C ALA A 168 2.55 9.85 18.90
N ALA A 169 2.56 10.67 19.95
CA ALA A 169 1.32 11.21 20.53
C ALA A 169 0.54 12.07 19.52
N ASP A 170 1.26 12.72 18.63
CA ASP A 170 0.75 13.58 17.54
C ASP A 170 0.68 12.85 16.18
N TRP A 171 0.63 11.54 16.16
CA TRP A 171 0.78 10.75 14.93
C TRP A 171 -0.14 11.21 13.77
N ARG A 172 -1.34 11.74 14.09
CA ARG A 172 -2.29 12.22 13.07
C ARG A 172 -1.80 13.45 12.31
N THR A 173 -1.02 14.31 12.95
CA THR A 173 -0.50 15.57 12.39
C THR A 173 1.02 15.55 12.20
N ASN A 174 1.65 14.41 12.47
CA ASN A 174 3.10 14.25 12.43
C ASN A 174 3.62 14.28 10.99
N SER A 175 4.77 14.89 10.77
CA SER A 175 5.39 14.99 9.45
C SER A 175 6.13 13.72 9.00
N ALA A 176 6.26 12.71 9.87
CA ALA A 176 7.04 11.50 9.61
C ALA A 176 6.27 10.40 8.84
N TRP A 177 5.14 10.72 8.23
CA TRP A 177 4.33 9.75 7.50
C TRP A 177 5.07 9.05 6.37
N LYS A 178 5.95 9.76 5.66
CA LYS A 178 6.78 9.15 4.61
C LYS A 178 7.63 7.99 5.14
N GLY A 179 8.20 8.15 6.34
CA GLY A 179 8.93 7.06 7.02
C GLY A 179 8.01 5.97 7.56
N ALA A 180 6.82 6.35 8.05
CA ALA A 180 5.85 5.41 8.61
C ALA A 180 5.32 4.40 7.59
N ARG A 181 5.25 4.76 6.30
CA ARG A 181 4.85 3.86 5.21
C ARG A 181 5.79 2.66 5.02
N TRP A 182 7.05 2.75 5.50
CA TRP A 182 8.05 1.69 5.41
C TRP A 182 8.08 0.76 6.64
N LEU A 183 7.30 1.06 7.66
CA LEU A 183 7.36 0.32 8.92
C LEU A 183 6.61 -1.00 8.84
N ASN A 184 7.16 -2.03 9.49
CA ASN A 184 6.46 -3.29 9.69
C ASN A 184 5.45 -3.16 10.83
N GLY A 185 4.17 -2.96 10.48
CA GLY A 185 3.09 -2.80 11.44
C GLY A 185 2.90 -4.01 12.35
N MET A 186 3.02 -5.23 11.82
CA MET A 186 2.89 -6.46 12.61
C MET A 186 3.96 -6.54 13.70
N GLN A 187 5.21 -6.24 13.34
CA GLN A 187 6.31 -6.21 14.31
C GLN A 187 6.09 -5.13 15.38
N LEU A 188 5.74 -3.92 14.97
CA LEU A 188 5.53 -2.80 15.89
C LEU A 188 4.38 -3.06 16.86
N ASN A 189 3.24 -3.54 16.37
CA ASN A 189 2.10 -3.90 17.21
C ASN A 189 2.46 -5.01 18.21
N HIS A 190 3.13 -6.06 17.74
CA HIS A 190 3.55 -7.19 18.57
C HIS A 190 4.45 -6.75 19.73
N TYR A 191 5.40 -5.84 19.46
CA TYR A 191 6.31 -5.29 20.49
C TYR A 191 5.76 -4.08 21.24
N GLY A 192 4.46 -3.78 21.09
CA GLY A 192 3.73 -2.85 21.95
C GLY A 192 3.68 -1.39 21.47
N ALA A 193 4.04 -1.10 20.23
CA ALA A 193 3.80 0.21 19.61
C ALA A 193 2.37 0.28 19.04
N ARG A 194 1.36 0.14 19.91
CA ARG A 194 -0.07 0.10 19.55
C ARG A 194 -0.69 1.48 19.55
N VAL A 195 -1.62 1.71 18.64
CA VAL A 195 -2.48 2.89 18.68
C VAL A 195 -3.54 2.68 19.77
N PRO A 196 -3.64 3.57 20.77
CA PRO A 196 -4.62 3.42 21.84
C PRO A 196 -6.05 3.37 21.28
N ASP A 197 -6.86 2.46 21.82
CA ASP A 197 -8.30 2.30 21.52
C ASP A 197 -8.65 2.13 20.04
N LYS A 198 -7.67 1.73 19.20
CA LYS A 198 -7.84 1.52 17.77
C LYS A 198 -7.23 0.19 17.31
N THR A 199 -7.82 -0.37 16.27
CA THR A 199 -7.22 -1.45 15.47
C THR A 199 -6.71 -0.86 14.16
N VAL A 200 -5.43 -1.04 13.89
CA VAL A 200 -4.81 -0.57 12.64
C VAL A 200 -4.98 -1.64 11.57
N VAL A 201 -5.51 -1.23 10.42
CA VAL A 201 -5.57 -2.06 9.20
C VAL A 201 -4.46 -1.59 8.27
N CYS A 202 -3.55 -2.49 7.88
CA CYS A 202 -2.37 -2.12 7.10
C CYS A 202 -1.96 -3.17 6.06
N GLY A 203 -1.08 -2.76 5.14
CA GLY A 203 -0.37 -3.58 4.16
C GLY A 203 1.14 -3.56 4.33
N HIS A 204 1.86 -3.33 3.22
CA HIS A 204 3.30 -3.14 3.09
C HIS A 204 4.15 -4.37 3.41
N TRP A 205 3.95 -5.00 4.56
CA TRP A 205 4.59 -6.27 4.92
C TRP A 205 3.59 -7.40 4.79
N HIS A 206 3.94 -8.39 3.98
CA HIS A 206 3.06 -9.51 3.67
C HIS A 206 2.69 -10.33 4.91
N CYS A 207 1.44 -10.77 4.96
CA CYS A 207 0.88 -11.50 6.10
C CYS A 207 1.70 -12.72 6.50
N SER A 208 2.32 -13.41 5.52
CA SER A 208 3.13 -14.60 5.80
C SER A 208 4.37 -14.33 6.66
N TRP A 209 4.89 -13.08 6.65
CA TRP A 209 5.90 -12.68 7.61
C TRP A 209 5.38 -12.78 9.05
N GLY A 210 4.21 -12.22 9.32
CA GLY A 210 3.59 -12.26 10.65
C GLY A 210 3.25 -13.69 11.10
N TRP A 211 2.67 -14.48 10.22
CA TRP A 211 2.38 -15.89 10.51
C TRP A 211 3.64 -16.71 10.80
N SER A 212 4.70 -16.50 10.02
CA SER A 212 5.97 -17.22 10.19
C SER A 212 6.74 -16.77 11.44
N HIS A 213 6.96 -15.44 11.60
CA HIS A 213 7.88 -14.91 12.61
C HIS A 213 7.22 -14.67 13.98
N LEU A 214 5.94 -14.32 14.00
CA LEU A 214 5.24 -14.00 15.26
C LEU A 214 4.37 -15.15 15.77
N LYS A 215 3.86 -16.00 14.86
CA LYS A 215 3.00 -17.13 15.21
C LYS A 215 3.67 -18.50 15.03
N ASN A 216 4.88 -18.54 14.45
CA ASN A 216 5.60 -19.77 14.14
C ASN A 216 4.76 -20.75 13.29
N LYS A 217 3.99 -20.20 12.32
CA LYS A 217 3.13 -20.96 11.41
C LYS A 217 3.71 -20.92 10.00
N GLY A 218 4.32 -22.01 9.60
CA GLY A 218 4.85 -22.22 8.26
C GLY A 218 6.08 -21.34 7.92
N PRO A 219 6.66 -21.54 6.74
CA PRO A 219 7.72 -20.67 6.21
C PRO A 219 7.14 -19.35 5.71
N GLU A 220 7.99 -18.36 5.43
CA GLU A 220 7.58 -17.06 4.93
C GLU A 220 7.19 -17.09 3.45
N PHE A 221 7.96 -17.81 2.61
CA PHE A 221 7.78 -17.87 1.16
C PHE A 221 7.67 -19.31 0.65
N ASP A 222 6.48 -19.88 0.72
CA ASP A 222 6.15 -21.18 0.12
C ASP A 222 4.65 -21.17 -0.24
N LEU A 223 4.33 -21.23 -1.53
CA LEU A 223 2.94 -21.15 -2.02
C LEU A 223 1.99 -22.23 -1.47
N LYS A 224 2.55 -23.33 -0.92
CA LYS A 224 1.76 -24.46 -0.40
C LYS A 224 1.68 -24.50 1.12
N LYS A 225 2.67 -23.89 1.82
CA LYS A 225 2.84 -24.03 3.28
C LYS A 225 2.75 -22.69 4.02
N SER A 226 2.95 -21.57 3.33
CA SER A 226 2.86 -20.24 3.94
C SER A 226 1.42 -19.76 4.01
N HIS A 227 1.17 -18.93 5.01
CA HIS A 227 -0.12 -18.30 5.26
C HIS A 227 -0.10 -16.88 4.70
N PHE A 228 -0.90 -16.60 3.68
CA PHE A 228 -1.02 -15.29 3.04
C PHE A 228 -2.40 -14.62 3.29
N GLU A 229 -3.31 -15.32 3.99
CA GLU A 229 -4.54 -14.74 4.51
C GLU A 229 -4.25 -13.64 5.53
N PRO A 230 -5.21 -12.74 5.82
CA PRO A 230 -5.00 -11.64 6.77
C PRO A 230 -4.40 -12.11 8.09
N PHE A 231 -3.37 -11.39 8.55
CA PHE A 231 -2.76 -11.62 9.87
C PHE A 231 -3.45 -10.74 10.91
N GLU A 232 -3.87 -11.34 12.02
CA GLU A 232 -4.61 -10.65 13.06
C GLU A 232 -4.04 -10.87 14.45
N GLU A 233 -3.89 -9.78 15.16
CA GLU A 233 -3.64 -9.71 16.62
C GLU A 233 -4.44 -8.55 17.22
N PRO A 234 -4.64 -8.49 18.55
CA PRO A 234 -5.22 -7.32 19.19
C PRO A 234 -4.48 -6.04 18.79
N GLY A 235 -5.20 -5.11 18.15
CA GLY A 235 -4.69 -3.83 17.68
C GLY A 235 -4.20 -3.79 16.23
N ILE A 236 -4.21 -4.92 15.47
CA ILE A 236 -3.81 -4.94 14.07
C ILE A 236 -4.56 -5.98 13.23
N ILE A 237 -4.82 -5.61 11.97
CA ILE A 237 -5.18 -6.48 10.86
C ILE A 237 -4.26 -6.14 9.69
N ALA A 238 -3.28 -7.00 9.39
CA ALA A 238 -2.46 -6.85 8.19
C ALA A 238 -3.08 -7.63 7.02
N ILE A 239 -3.09 -7.04 5.82
CA ILE A 239 -3.83 -7.59 4.67
C ILE A 239 -3.00 -7.75 3.39
N ASP A 240 -1.70 -7.44 3.39
CA ASP A 240 -0.84 -7.69 2.24
C ASP A 240 -0.66 -9.21 2.02
N SER A 241 -1.16 -9.71 0.90
CA SER A 241 -1.07 -11.11 0.50
C SER A 241 0.21 -11.44 -0.29
N CYS A 242 1.19 -10.53 -0.37
CA CYS A 242 2.36 -10.66 -1.23
C CYS A 242 1.97 -10.87 -2.71
N THR A 243 1.17 -9.97 -3.26
CA THR A 243 0.49 -10.13 -4.57
C THR A 243 1.45 -10.48 -5.71
N ALA A 244 2.64 -9.87 -5.73
CA ALA A 244 3.66 -10.16 -6.73
C ALA A 244 4.13 -11.62 -6.72
N PHE A 245 4.08 -12.29 -5.58
CA PHE A 245 4.46 -13.69 -5.39
C PHE A 245 3.25 -14.64 -5.52
N THR A 246 2.16 -14.32 -4.82
CA THR A 246 1.00 -15.22 -4.67
C THR A 246 0.01 -15.14 -5.82
N ARG A 247 -0.02 -14.01 -6.54
CA ARG A 247 -1.10 -13.65 -7.48
C ARG A 247 -2.47 -13.64 -6.81
N LYS A 248 -2.53 -13.20 -5.56
CA LYS A 248 -3.76 -13.03 -4.78
C LYS A 248 -3.77 -11.65 -4.14
N VAL A 249 -4.95 -11.13 -3.87
CA VAL A 249 -5.18 -9.92 -3.09
C VAL A 249 -6.15 -10.27 -1.97
N ASN A 250 -5.84 -9.89 -0.74
CA ASN A 250 -6.81 -9.96 0.35
C ASN A 250 -7.79 -8.79 0.25
N CYS A 251 -9.07 -9.08 0.41
CA CYS A 251 -10.12 -8.08 0.49
C CYS A 251 -10.96 -8.34 1.75
N ILE A 252 -10.98 -7.39 2.67
CA ILE A 252 -11.82 -7.42 3.87
C ILE A 252 -12.91 -6.35 3.79
N LYS A 253 -13.97 -6.50 4.57
CA LYS A 253 -15.17 -5.65 4.45
C LYS A 253 -15.56 -5.00 5.76
N PHE A 254 -16.12 -3.79 5.66
CA PHE A 254 -16.71 -3.06 6.78
C PHE A 254 -18.04 -2.43 6.37
N THR A 255 -18.96 -2.33 7.32
CA THR A 255 -20.16 -1.49 7.16
C THR A 255 -19.79 -0.01 7.13
N ASP A 256 -20.70 0.88 6.80
CA ASP A 256 -20.47 2.32 6.88
C ASP A 256 -20.33 2.81 8.35
N GLU A 257 -20.83 2.04 9.30
CA GLU A 257 -20.67 2.27 10.75
C GLU A 257 -19.35 1.73 11.30
N GLY A 258 -18.58 1.01 10.50
CA GLY A 258 -17.28 0.45 10.88
C GLY A 258 -17.34 -0.94 11.50
N GLU A 259 -18.45 -1.67 11.37
CA GLU A 259 -18.48 -3.07 11.78
C GLU A 259 -17.79 -3.94 10.72
N ARG A 260 -16.84 -4.78 11.16
CA ARG A 260 -16.18 -5.73 10.27
C ARG A 260 -17.12 -6.88 9.89
N ILE A 261 -17.17 -7.18 8.60
CA ILE A 261 -17.93 -8.30 8.04
C ILE A 261 -16.94 -9.44 7.73
N LEU A 262 -17.18 -10.60 8.32
CA LEU A 262 -16.35 -11.80 8.12
C LEU A 262 -16.75 -12.56 6.84
#